data_dcdf1ff795469892bd050d0b9e2c2710
#
_entry.id   dcdf1ff795469892bd050d0b9e2c2710
#
_cell.length_a   1.000
_cell.length_b   1.000
_cell.length_c   1.000
_cell.angle_alpha   90.00
_cell.angle_beta   90.00
_cell.angle_gamma   90.00
#
_symmetry.space_group_name_H-M   'P 1'
#
loop_
_entity.id
_entity.type
_entity.pdbx_description
1 polymer ?
#
loop_
_entity_poly.entity_id
_entity_poly.type
_entity_poly.pdbx_seq_one_letter_code
_entity_poly.pdbx_strand_id
1 'polypeptide(L)'
;MARASTQHKNKAIVQASFDRWKSGTGNPFELLVPEAEWTILGSSPMSKTYHSRKEFMDEVSGPFNARMGKPPLRTIRGIYADGDMVIVLFDIDAIGRDGVPYQNTYTWHFQMKDDKVVKALALFDTRVFDEFWTRVSPKP
;
A
#
# COMPACT_ATOMS: atom_id res chain seq x y z
N MET A 1 -16.11 -23.70 -9.22
CA MET A 1 -16.97 -22.52 -9.11
C MET A 1 -16.20 -21.29 -9.57
N ALA A 2 -16.76 -20.52 -10.49
CA ALA A 2 -16.10 -19.34 -11.05
C ALA A 2 -15.68 -18.32 -9.99
N ARG A 3 -16.55 -18.04 -9.00
CA ARG A 3 -16.27 -17.07 -7.93
C ARG A 3 -15.09 -17.50 -7.06
N ALA A 4 -15.05 -18.74 -6.60
CA ALA A 4 -13.95 -19.25 -5.77
C ALA A 4 -12.62 -19.26 -6.55
N SER A 5 -12.67 -19.60 -7.84
CA SER A 5 -11.51 -19.57 -8.73
C SER A 5 -11.00 -18.14 -8.91
N THR A 6 -11.91 -17.17 -9.08
CA THR A 6 -11.55 -15.75 -9.21
C THR A 6 -10.92 -15.20 -7.92
N GLN A 7 -11.47 -15.55 -6.75
CA GLN A 7 -10.91 -15.16 -5.46
C GLN A 7 -9.49 -15.70 -5.31
N HIS A 8 -9.29 -16.97 -5.63
CA HIS A 8 -7.97 -17.61 -5.52
C HIS A 8 -6.97 -16.94 -6.47
N LYS A 9 -7.38 -16.69 -7.71
CA LYS A 9 -6.56 -16.02 -8.71
C LYS A 9 -6.16 -14.60 -8.27
N ASN A 10 -7.12 -13.80 -7.81
CA ASN A 10 -6.88 -12.44 -7.37
C ASN A 10 -5.93 -12.41 -6.17
N LYS A 11 -6.14 -13.32 -5.21
CA LYS A 11 -5.26 -13.45 -4.06
C LYS A 11 -3.82 -13.78 -4.49
N ALA A 12 -3.66 -14.70 -5.45
CA ALA A 12 -2.35 -15.07 -5.96
C ALA A 12 -1.65 -13.90 -6.67
N ILE A 13 -2.39 -13.11 -7.44
CA ILE A 13 -1.85 -11.92 -8.12
C ILE A 13 -1.32 -10.92 -7.11
N VAL A 14 -2.08 -10.64 -6.06
CA VAL A 14 -1.68 -9.69 -5.02
C VAL A 14 -0.48 -10.23 -4.24
N GLN A 15 -0.49 -11.52 -3.87
CA GLN A 15 0.64 -12.16 -3.20
C GLN A 15 1.92 -12.01 -4.02
N ALA A 16 1.84 -12.31 -5.32
CA ALA A 16 2.99 -12.21 -6.23
C ALA A 16 3.53 -10.78 -6.30
N SER A 17 2.65 -9.77 -6.28
CA SER A 17 3.07 -8.37 -6.30
C SER A 17 3.85 -7.97 -5.05
N PHE A 18 3.44 -8.47 -3.88
CA PHE A 18 4.17 -8.24 -2.64
C PHE A 18 5.50 -9.00 -2.62
N ASP A 19 5.54 -10.20 -3.18
CA ASP A 19 6.79 -10.98 -3.30
C ASP A 19 7.80 -10.24 -4.17
N ARG A 20 7.35 -9.64 -5.29
CA ARG A 20 8.22 -8.80 -6.13
C ARG A 20 8.69 -7.55 -5.40
N TRP A 21 7.84 -6.98 -4.56
CA TRP A 21 8.21 -5.83 -3.75
C TRP A 21 9.36 -6.16 -2.80
N LYS A 22 9.27 -7.33 -2.17
CA LYS A 22 10.31 -7.82 -1.27
C LYS A 22 11.62 -8.10 -2.00
N SER A 23 11.55 -8.65 -3.21
CA SER A 23 12.75 -8.97 -4.02
C SER A 23 13.30 -7.78 -4.79
N GLY A 24 12.61 -6.64 -4.81
CA GLY A 24 13.04 -5.46 -5.55
C GLY A 24 12.75 -5.51 -7.04
N THR A 25 11.89 -6.43 -7.49
CA THR A 25 11.58 -6.63 -8.91
C THR A 25 10.22 -6.05 -9.34
N GLY A 26 9.47 -5.46 -8.41
CA GLY A 26 8.18 -4.84 -8.69
C GLY A 26 7.51 -4.40 -7.40
N ASN A 27 6.21 -4.07 -7.48
CA ASN A 27 5.45 -3.65 -6.31
C ASN A 27 3.94 -3.73 -6.60
N PRO A 28 3.08 -3.67 -5.54
CA PRO A 28 1.63 -3.74 -5.73
C PRO A 28 1.01 -2.57 -6.49
N PHE A 29 1.68 -1.42 -6.55
CA PHE A 29 1.16 -0.26 -7.26
C PHE A 29 1.07 -0.49 -8.77
N GLU A 30 1.84 -1.45 -9.29
CA GLU A 30 1.78 -1.85 -10.71
C GLU A 30 0.44 -2.47 -11.07
N LEU A 31 -0.30 -2.98 -10.08
CA LEU A 31 -1.63 -3.55 -10.30
C LEU A 31 -2.71 -2.49 -10.48
N LEU A 32 -2.46 -1.25 -10.04
CA LEU A 32 -3.43 -0.17 -10.14
C LEU A 32 -3.64 0.23 -11.60
N VAL A 33 -4.91 0.32 -12.02
CA VAL A 33 -5.21 0.95 -13.30
C VAL A 33 -4.96 2.46 -13.18
N PRO A 34 -4.72 3.18 -14.31
CA PRO A 34 -4.41 4.61 -14.23
C PRO A 34 -5.47 5.45 -13.51
N GLU A 35 -6.75 5.10 -13.66
CA GLU A 35 -7.88 5.78 -13.04
C GLU A 35 -8.28 5.22 -11.67
N ALA A 36 -7.48 4.31 -11.10
CA ALA A 36 -7.77 3.72 -9.80
C ALA A 36 -7.87 4.78 -8.72
N GLU A 37 -8.88 4.64 -7.85
CA GLU A 37 -9.02 5.49 -6.69
C GLU A 37 -8.35 4.84 -5.48
N TRP A 38 -7.62 5.62 -4.73
CA TRP A 38 -6.99 5.19 -3.47
C TRP A 38 -7.49 6.06 -2.33
N THR A 39 -8.13 5.44 -1.35
CA THR A 39 -8.66 6.15 -0.19
C THR A 39 -7.83 5.81 1.04
N ILE A 40 -7.35 6.85 1.72
CA ILE A 40 -6.73 6.70 3.05
C ILE A 40 -7.78 7.07 4.08
N LEU A 41 -8.18 6.10 4.89
CA LEU A 41 -9.13 6.31 5.97
C LEU A 41 -8.45 6.94 7.19
N GLY A 42 -9.26 7.46 8.10
CA GLY A 42 -8.79 8.04 9.34
C GLY A 42 -8.83 9.56 9.33
N SER A 43 -8.12 10.16 10.27
CA SER A 43 -8.14 11.62 10.49
C SER A 43 -6.78 12.27 10.27
N SER A 44 -5.91 11.65 9.49
CA SER A 44 -4.66 12.24 9.03
C SER A 44 -4.94 13.39 8.07
N PRO A 45 -4.08 14.44 8.02
CA PRO A 45 -4.13 15.41 6.92
C PRO A 45 -4.04 14.77 5.53
N MET A 46 -3.49 13.56 5.43
CA MET A 46 -3.40 12.81 4.18
C MET A 46 -4.63 11.94 3.91
N SER A 47 -5.59 11.88 4.85
CA SER A 47 -6.80 11.06 4.71
C SER A 47 -7.77 11.71 3.75
N LYS A 48 -7.94 11.09 2.59
CA LYS A 48 -8.87 11.49 1.53
C LYS A 48 -8.87 10.42 0.45
N THR A 49 -9.66 10.62 -0.58
CA THR A 49 -9.62 9.80 -1.78
C THR A 49 -8.74 10.49 -2.84
N TYR A 50 -7.74 9.77 -3.31
CA TYR A 50 -6.88 10.17 -4.43
C TYR A 50 -7.50 9.56 -5.68
N HIS A 51 -7.74 10.36 -6.70
CA HIS A 51 -8.62 9.99 -7.82
C HIS A 51 -7.90 9.35 -9.01
N SER A 52 -6.60 9.12 -8.89
CA SER A 52 -5.84 8.40 -9.91
C SER A 52 -4.60 7.78 -9.29
N ARG A 53 -4.05 6.78 -10.00
CA ARG A 53 -2.76 6.20 -9.63
C ARG A 53 -1.68 7.28 -9.52
N LYS A 54 -1.61 8.14 -10.53
CA LYS A 54 -0.60 9.22 -10.58
C LYS A 54 -0.72 10.15 -9.39
N GLU A 55 -1.94 10.60 -9.06
CA GLU A 55 -2.17 11.48 -7.92
C GLU A 55 -1.67 10.85 -6.62
N PHE A 56 -2.02 9.58 -6.38
CA PHE A 56 -1.58 8.87 -5.18
C PHE A 56 -0.06 8.71 -5.14
N MET A 57 0.55 8.31 -6.25
CA MET A 57 2.00 8.12 -6.31
C MET A 57 2.76 9.44 -6.12
N ASP A 58 2.28 10.52 -6.73
CA ASP A 58 2.93 11.83 -6.64
C ASP A 58 2.76 12.49 -5.27
N GLU A 59 1.59 12.34 -4.65
CA GLU A 59 1.28 13.05 -3.40
C GLU A 59 1.58 12.22 -2.14
N VAL A 60 1.56 10.91 -2.21
CA VAL A 60 1.73 10.05 -1.04
C VAL A 60 2.89 9.09 -1.15
N SER A 61 2.84 8.15 -2.09
CA SER A 61 3.81 7.06 -2.15
C SER A 61 5.23 7.56 -2.43
N GLY A 62 5.39 8.44 -3.40
CA GLY A 62 6.69 9.04 -3.73
C GLY A 62 7.27 9.82 -2.56
N PRO A 63 6.53 10.81 -2.03
CA PRO A 63 7.00 11.58 -0.86
C PRO A 63 7.26 10.74 0.39
N PHE A 64 6.47 9.67 0.61
CA PHE A 64 6.69 8.74 1.71
C PHE A 64 8.04 8.03 1.54
N ASN A 65 8.30 7.49 0.36
CA ASN A 65 9.56 6.79 0.06
C ASN A 65 10.75 7.74 0.13
N ALA A 66 10.58 9.00 -0.26
CA ALA A 66 11.63 10.01 -0.20
C ALA A 66 12.07 10.36 1.23
N ARG A 67 11.29 9.94 2.23
CA ARG A 67 11.61 10.12 3.65
C ARG A 67 12.34 8.93 4.25
N MET A 68 12.51 7.85 3.50
CA MET A 68 13.17 6.65 3.99
C MET A 68 14.69 6.77 3.95
N GLY A 69 15.35 6.36 5.03
CA GLY A 69 16.82 6.32 5.10
C GLY A 69 17.37 5.00 4.57
N LYS A 70 16.60 3.92 4.73
CA LYS A 70 16.92 2.59 4.23
C LYS A 70 15.66 1.98 3.64
N PRO A 71 15.79 1.04 2.67
CA PRO A 71 14.63 0.34 2.13
C PRO A 71 13.82 -0.33 3.25
N PRO A 72 12.50 -0.15 3.28
CA PRO A 72 11.68 -0.73 4.33
C PRO A 72 11.56 -2.24 4.17
N LEU A 73 11.45 -2.94 5.32
CA LEU A 73 11.07 -4.34 5.36
C LEU A 73 9.55 -4.42 5.47
N ARG A 74 8.94 -5.19 4.59
CA ARG A 74 7.49 -5.40 4.57
C ARG A 74 7.22 -6.86 4.88
N THR A 75 6.42 -7.13 5.91
CA THR A 75 6.12 -8.49 6.36
C THR A 75 4.63 -8.71 6.28
N ILE A 76 4.20 -9.65 5.43
CA ILE A 76 2.80 -10.02 5.30
C ILE A 76 2.39 -10.89 6.48
N ARG A 77 1.31 -10.48 7.17
CA ARG A 77 0.69 -11.28 8.22
C ARG A 77 -0.42 -12.15 7.67
N GLY A 78 -1.11 -11.71 6.62
CA GLY A 78 -2.18 -12.48 6.00
C GLY A 78 -2.71 -11.80 4.75
N ILE A 79 -3.26 -12.63 3.85
CA ILE A 79 -3.96 -12.17 2.66
C ILE A 79 -5.29 -12.89 2.62
N TYR A 80 -6.37 -12.13 2.45
CA TYR A 80 -7.74 -12.64 2.50
C TYR A 80 -8.47 -12.19 1.25
N ALA A 81 -9.34 -13.05 0.73
CA ALA A 81 -10.15 -12.70 -0.45
C ALA A 81 -11.61 -13.01 -0.18
N ASP A 82 -12.48 -12.08 -0.59
CA ASP A 82 -13.92 -12.24 -0.54
C ASP A 82 -14.50 -11.58 -1.80
N GLY A 83 -15.07 -12.39 -2.69
CA GLY A 83 -15.54 -11.89 -3.98
C GLY A 83 -14.38 -11.34 -4.79
N ASP A 84 -14.52 -10.11 -5.26
CA ASP A 84 -13.48 -9.40 -6.01
C ASP A 84 -12.55 -8.57 -5.11
N MET A 85 -12.71 -8.66 -3.79
CA MET A 85 -11.92 -7.92 -2.82
C MET A 85 -10.77 -8.77 -2.28
N VAL A 86 -9.55 -8.22 -2.27
CA VAL A 86 -8.40 -8.84 -1.62
C VAL A 86 -7.90 -7.89 -0.53
N ILE A 87 -7.73 -8.42 0.67
CA ILE A 87 -7.25 -7.65 1.81
C ILE A 87 -5.89 -8.17 2.22
N VAL A 88 -4.91 -7.28 2.33
CA VAL A 88 -3.56 -7.62 2.78
C VAL A 88 -3.32 -6.96 4.13
N LEU A 89 -2.99 -7.77 5.13
CA LEU A 89 -2.55 -7.28 6.44
C LEU A 89 -1.03 -7.45 6.50
N PHE A 90 -0.31 -6.34 6.67
CA PHE A 90 1.15 -6.38 6.66
C PHE A 90 1.77 -5.29 7.53
N ASP A 91 3.02 -5.52 7.94
CA ASP A 91 3.81 -4.56 8.70
C ASP A 91 4.85 -3.92 7.80
N ILE A 92 5.15 -2.64 8.08
CA ILE A 92 6.31 -1.95 7.52
C ILE A 92 7.24 -1.62 8.69
N ASP A 93 8.49 -2.05 8.56
CA ASP A 93 9.60 -1.70 9.45
C ASP A 93 10.64 -0.95 8.63
N ALA A 94 10.90 0.29 8.98
CA ALA A 94 11.78 1.15 8.22
C ALA A 94 12.60 2.05 9.16
N ILE A 95 13.64 2.66 8.60
CA ILE A 95 14.41 3.70 9.27
C ILE A 95 14.27 4.95 8.43
N GLY A 96 13.79 6.04 9.04
CA GLY A 96 13.69 7.33 8.36
C GLY A 96 15.07 7.93 8.07
N ARG A 97 15.11 8.96 7.25
CA ARG A 97 16.33 9.71 6.97
C ARG A 97 16.93 10.38 8.23
N ASP A 98 16.09 10.57 9.26
CA ASP A 98 16.51 11.07 10.56
C ASP A 98 17.14 9.98 11.46
N GLY A 99 17.22 8.75 10.98
CA GLY A 99 17.77 7.61 11.73
C GLY A 99 16.81 6.99 12.73
N VAL A 100 15.56 7.48 12.80
CA VAL A 100 14.57 6.99 13.75
C VAL A 100 13.70 5.92 13.10
N PRO A 101 13.41 4.81 13.83
CA PRO A 101 12.53 3.76 13.28
C PRO A 101 11.13 4.26 12.95
N TYR A 102 10.58 3.73 11.85
CA TYR A 102 9.17 3.85 11.51
C TYR A 102 8.59 2.44 11.48
N GLN A 103 7.60 2.19 12.31
CA GLN A 103 6.93 0.89 12.38
C GLN A 103 5.43 1.13 12.34
N ASN A 104 4.75 0.45 11.42
CA ASN A 104 3.32 0.60 11.26
C ASN A 104 2.71 -0.68 10.71
N THR A 105 1.45 -0.89 11.00
CA THR A 105 0.69 -2.02 10.50
C THR A 105 -0.40 -1.50 9.58
N TYR A 106 -0.54 -2.12 8.42
CA TYR A 106 -1.43 -1.69 7.35
C TYR A 106 -2.43 -2.78 7.00
N THR A 107 -3.64 -2.39 6.64
CA THR A 107 -4.50 -3.22 5.82
C THR A 107 -4.81 -2.46 4.54
N TRP A 108 -4.52 -3.09 3.40
CA TRP A 108 -4.90 -2.59 2.09
C TRP A 108 -6.02 -3.45 1.54
N HIS A 109 -7.11 -2.81 1.14
CA HIS A 109 -8.28 -3.47 0.59
C HIS A 109 -8.31 -3.16 -0.91
N PHE A 110 -8.06 -4.17 -1.73
CA PHE A 110 -7.99 -4.02 -3.19
C PHE A 110 -9.24 -4.59 -3.83
N GLN A 111 -10.00 -3.74 -4.50
CA GLN A 111 -11.08 -4.20 -5.37
C GLN A 111 -10.49 -4.52 -6.73
N MET A 112 -10.64 -5.78 -7.15
CA MET A 112 -10.01 -6.29 -8.36
C MET A 112 -11.02 -6.38 -9.50
N LYS A 113 -10.54 -6.14 -10.71
CA LYS A 113 -11.28 -6.36 -11.94
C LYS A 113 -10.28 -6.64 -13.07
N ASP A 114 -10.48 -7.74 -13.79
CA ASP A 114 -9.63 -8.13 -14.91
C ASP A 114 -8.13 -8.15 -14.53
N ASP A 115 -7.84 -8.77 -13.39
CA ASP A 115 -6.49 -8.96 -12.83
C ASP A 115 -5.80 -7.66 -12.39
N LYS A 116 -6.54 -6.56 -12.29
CA LYS A 116 -6.03 -5.25 -11.88
C LYS A 116 -6.80 -4.72 -10.68
N VAL A 117 -6.22 -3.75 -10.00
CA VAL A 117 -6.87 -3.05 -8.89
C VAL A 117 -7.54 -1.79 -9.42
N VAL A 118 -8.85 -1.69 -9.24
CA VAL A 118 -9.64 -0.52 -9.68
C VAL A 118 -9.92 0.44 -8.53
N LYS A 119 -9.94 -0.04 -7.29
CA LYS A 119 -10.06 0.76 -6.08
C LYS A 119 -9.23 0.17 -4.97
N ALA A 120 -8.63 1.03 -4.16
CA ALA A 120 -7.91 0.63 -2.98
C ALA A 120 -8.36 1.46 -1.79
N LEU A 121 -8.36 0.84 -0.62
CA LEU A 121 -8.71 1.49 0.63
C LEU A 121 -7.66 1.09 1.66
N ALA A 122 -7.06 2.07 2.31
CA ALA A 122 -5.97 1.84 3.26
C ALA A 122 -6.35 2.24 4.68
N LEU A 123 -6.03 1.35 5.62
CA LEU A 123 -6.11 1.60 7.05
C LEU A 123 -4.74 1.36 7.67
N PHE A 124 -4.32 2.26 8.52
CA PHE A 124 -3.07 2.13 9.29
C PHE A 124 -3.12 3.08 10.48
N ASP A 125 -2.14 3.00 11.35
CA ASP A 125 -2.03 3.94 12.46
C ASP A 125 -1.62 5.30 11.90
N THR A 126 -2.59 6.20 11.78
CA THR A 126 -2.38 7.53 11.19
C THR A 126 -1.53 8.43 12.07
N ARG A 127 -1.54 8.23 13.38
CA ARG A 127 -0.70 9.00 14.30
C ARG A 127 0.78 8.72 14.04
N VAL A 128 1.15 7.45 13.93
CA VAL A 128 2.52 7.03 13.62
C VAL A 128 2.95 7.57 12.26
N PHE A 129 2.05 7.48 11.27
CA PHE A 129 2.30 8.00 9.92
C PHE A 129 2.52 9.52 9.94
N ASP A 130 1.65 10.27 10.61
CA ASP A 130 1.72 11.72 10.66
C ASP A 130 2.98 12.23 11.37
N GLU A 131 3.36 11.58 12.45
CA GLU A 131 4.60 11.89 13.18
C GLU A 131 5.82 11.69 12.26
N PHE A 132 5.87 10.61 11.53
CA PHE A 132 6.94 10.35 10.56
C PHE A 132 6.94 11.38 9.44
N TRP A 133 5.78 11.65 8.86
CA TRP A 133 5.61 12.58 7.74
C TRP A 133 6.09 13.99 8.11
N THR A 134 5.75 14.45 9.32
CA THR A 134 6.11 15.80 9.80
C THR A 134 7.57 15.88 10.25
N ARG A 135 8.06 14.83 10.91
CA ARG A 135 9.40 14.77 11.48
C ARG A 135 10.49 14.67 10.42
N VAL A 136 10.24 13.92 9.35
CA VAL A 136 11.24 13.64 8.32
C VAL A 136 10.95 14.41 7.06
N SER A 137 11.92 15.23 6.62
CA SER A 137 11.80 15.93 5.33
C SER A 137 12.12 14.99 4.17
N PRO A 138 11.44 15.13 3.04
CA PRO A 138 11.73 14.28 1.89
C PRO A 138 13.10 14.61 1.29
N LYS A 139 13.71 13.60 0.70
CA LYS A 139 14.96 13.77 -0.03
C LYS A 139 14.71 14.66 -1.25
N PRO A 140 15.57 15.65 -1.53
CA PRO A 140 15.45 16.54 -2.71
C PRO A 140 15.46 15.78 -4.02
#